data_8e15687c97469061de3a2bc22c722835
#
_entry.id   8e15687c97469061de3a2bc22c722835
#
_cell.length_a   1.000
_cell.length_b   1.000
_cell.length_c   1.000
_cell.angle_alpha   90.00
_cell.angle_beta   90.00
_cell.angle_gamma   90.00
#
_symmetry.space_group_name_H-M   'P 1'
#
loop_
_entity.id
_entity.type
_entity.pdbx_description
1 polymer ?
#
loop_
_entity_poly.entity_id
_entity_poly.type
_entity_poly.pdbx_seq_one_letter_code
_entity_poly.pdbx_strand_id
1 'polypeptide(L)'
;MRKKIIGIILLVLIVFGGYKLFANVSANNVNSNSIQFSYEDIPAYNGDNPYVVVNANKPYFTSSEIVKDSYIKYGPLDSIKRVTSAMACLDYDSMPSEDDKKGESKSICPTGWNNIKYDSIAGDGYCQSRVQSIAWCLGGSDTDKKNYITATPY
;
A
#
# COMPACT_ATOMS: atom_id res chain seq x y z
N MET A 1 -48.51 -18.75 22.44
CA MET A 1 -47.42 -17.87 22.92
C MET A 1 -46.07 -18.58 23.03
N ARG A 2 -45.94 -19.72 23.73
CA ARG A 2 -44.64 -20.44 23.91
C ARG A 2 -43.88 -20.76 22.62
N LYS A 3 -44.57 -21.24 21.57
CA LYS A 3 -43.90 -21.56 20.27
C LYS A 3 -43.29 -20.34 19.56
N LYS A 4 -43.92 -19.15 19.68
CA LYS A 4 -43.37 -17.90 19.11
C LYS A 4 -42.17 -17.40 19.87
N ILE A 5 -42.16 -17.56 21.20
CA ILE A 5 -40.99 -17.16 22.05
C ILE A 5 -39.80 -18.06 21.76
N ILE A 6 -40.00 -19.36 21.61
CA ILE A 6 -38.90 -20.31 21.25
C ILE A 6 -38.31 -19.97 19.89
N GLY A 7 -39.12 -19.61 18.88
CA GLY A 7 -38.67 -19.19 17.57
C GLY A 7 -37.81 -17.92 17.62
N ILE A 8 -38.17 -16.93 18.44
CA ILE A 8 -37.39 -15.68 18.59
C ILE A 8 -36.03 -15.96 19.27
N ILE A 9 -36.02 -16.80 20.31
CA ILE A 9 -34.77 -17.16 21.02
C ILE A 9 -33.81 -17.90 20.07
N LEU A 10 -34.35 -18.83 19.24
CA LEU A 10 -33.55 -19.56 18.27
C LEU A 10 -32.95 -18.62 17.21
N LEU A 11 -33.72 -17.65 16.74
CA LEU A 11 -33.28 -16.66 15.75
C LEU A 11 -32.16 -15.74 16.34
N VAL A 12 -32.29 -15.32 17.57
CA VAL A 12 -31.27 -14.52 18.27
C VAL A 12 -29.98 -15.33 18.46
N LEU A 13 -30.06 -16.61 18.78
CA LEU A 13 -28.90 -17.49 18.92
C LEU A 13 -28.18 -17.71 17.58
N ILE A 14 -28.92 -17.83 16.48
CA ILE A 14 -28.34 -17.96 15.14
C ILE A 14 -27.63 -16.67 14.72
N VAL A 15 -28.22 -15.51 14.95
CA VAL A 15 -27.64 -14.21 14.62
C VAL A 15 -26.39 -13.94 15.47
N PHE A 16 -26.45 -14.20 16.78
CA PHE A 16 -25.31 -14.01 17.69
C PHE A 16 -24.19 -15.03 17.45
N GLY A 17 -24.55 -16.30 17.19
CA GLY A 17 -23.58 -17.35 16.83
C GLY A 17 -22.91 -17.08 15.48
N GLY A 18 -23.68 -16.66 14.49
CA GLY A 18 -23.17 -16.25 13.18
C GLY A 18 -22.25 -15.04 13.27
N TYR A 19 -22.60 -14.04 14.06
CA TYR A 19 -21.75 -12.87 14.29
C TYR A 19 -20.40 -13.22 14.96
N LYS A 20 -20.42 -14.09 15.99
CA LYS A 20 -19.19 -14.55 16.63
C LYS A 20 -18.31 -15.41 15.70
N LEU A 21 -18.92 -16.26 14.88
CA LEU A 21 -18.18 -17.02 13.86
C LEU A 21 -17.56 -16.09 12.80
N PHE A 22 -18.31 -15.11 12.32
CA PHE A 22 -17.80 -14.14 11.34
C PHE A 22 -16.70 -13.25 11.93
N ALA A 23 -16.83 -12.81 13.18
CA ALA A 23 -15.82 -12.02 13.87
C ALA A 23 -14.53 -12.84 14.11
N ASN A 24 -14.64 -14.12 14.46
CA ASN A 24 -13.47 -14.99 14.60
C ASN A 24 -12.80 -15.34 13.27
N VAL A 25 -13.57 -15.52 12.18
CA VAL A 25 -12.99 -15.72 10.84
C VAL A 25 -12.27 -14.46 10.36
N SER A 26 -12.81 -13.26 10.64
CA SER A 26 -12.12 -12.00 10.33
C SER A 26 -10.87 -11.76 11.20
N ALA A 27 -10.88 -12.20 12.45
CA ALA A 27 -9.73 -12.04 13.36
C ALA A 27 -8.60 -13.04 13.09
N ASN A 28 -8.92 -14.23 12.56
CA ASN A 28 -7.93 -15.27 12.28
C ASN A 28 -7.25 -15.17 10.91
N ASN A 29 -7.63 -14.21 10.06
CA ASN A 29 -7.01 -14.00 8.74
C ASN A 29 -5.91 -12.94 8.73
N VAL A 30 -5.36 -12.58 9.89
CA VAL A 30 -4.16 -11.73 10.00
C VAL A 30 -3.01 -12.52 10.61
N ASN A 31 -2.78 -13.73 10.09
CA ASN A 31 -1.45 -14.35 10.17
C ASN A 31 -0.72 -14.12 8.82
N SER A 32 -0.53 -12.86 8.48
CA SER A 32 0.56 -12.53 7.61
C SER A 32 1.83 -12.70 8.45
N ASN A 33 2.56 -13.79 8.23
CA ASN A 33 4.00 -13.85 8.49
C ASN A 33 4.68 -12.87 7.53
N SER A 34 4.27 -11.60 7.56
CA SER A 34 5.08 -10.52 7.03
C SER A 34 6.31 -10.50 7.94
N ILE A 35 7.46 -10.78 7.38
CA ILE A 35 8.73 -10.44 8.04
C ILE A 35 8.60 -8.95 8.30
N GLN A 36 8.28 -8.59 9.54
CA GLN A 36 8.10 -7.21 9.93
C GLN A 36 9.51 -6.66 10.09
N PHE A 37 9.98 -5.92 9.07
CA PHE A 37 11.21 -5.17 9.17
C PHE A 37 11.06 -4.18 10.32
N SER A 38 11.91 -4.30 11.34
CA SER A 38 11.94 -3.36 12.45
C SER A 38 12.86 -2.19 12.11
N TYR A 39 12.48 -1.03 12.56
CA TYR A 39 13.36 0.14 12.53
C TYR A 39 14.74 -0.14 13.18
N GLU A 40 14.79 -1.01 14.18
CA GLU A 40 16.01 -1.43 14.88
C GLU A 40 16.95 -2.28 14.03
N ASP A 41 16.43 -2.87 12.94
CA ASP A 41 17.23 -3.64 11.97
C ASP A 41 18.01 -2.74 10.99
N ILE A 42 17.76 -1.42 11.01
CA ILE A 42 18.50 -0.47 10.16
C ILE A 42 19.90 -0.26 10.73
N PRO A 43 20.97 -0.55 9.97
CA PRO A 43 22.33 -0.29 10.42
C PRO A 43 22.53 1.19 10.72
N ALA A 44 23.34 1.48 11.74
CA ALA A 44 23.74 2.86 12.04
C ALA A 44 24.46 3.49 10.83
N TYR A 45 24.19 4.75 10.58
CA TYR A 45 24.89 5.51 9.55
C TYR A 45 26.38 5.62 9.88
N ASN A 46 27.24 5.21 8.95
CA ASN A 46 28.69 5.19 9.13
C ASN A 46 29.42 6.42 8.54
N GLY A 47 28.69 7.34 7.91
CA GLY A 47 29.25 8.56 7.33
C GLY A 47 29.84 8.43 5.91
N ASP A 48 29.95 7.21 5.37
CA ASP A 48 30.61 7.00 4.07
C ASP A 48 29.67 7.26 2.88
N ASN A 49 28.40 6.86 2.99
CA ASN A 49 27.41 6.98 1.93
C ASN A 49 26.13 7.62 2.45
N PRO A 50 25.38 8.34 1.60
CA PRO A 50 24.08 8.92 2.00
C PRO A 50 22.97 7.87 2.18
N TYR A 51 23.30 6.60 2.21
CA TYR A 51 22.37 5.47 2.40
C TYR A 51 23.04 4.35 3.18
N VAL A 52 22.22 3.46 3.73
CA VAL A 52 22.66 2.17 4.29
C VAL A 52 21.99 1.04 3.52
N VAL A 53 22.76 -0.05 3.32
CA VAL A 53 22.23 -1.26 2.67
C VAL A 53 21.57 -2.13 3.71
N VAL A 54 20.31 -2.47 3.47
CA VAL A 54 19.52 -3.35 4.31
C VAL A 54 19.22 -4.63 3.55
N ASN A 55 19.36 -5.79 4.21
CA ASN A 55 19.11 -7.10 3.62
C ASN A 55 19.79 -7.33 2.25
N ALA A 56 21.00 -6.81 2.07
CA ALA A 56 21.76 -6.86 0.81
C ALA A 56 20.94 -6.34 -0.41
N ASN A 57 20.13 -5.31 -0.22
CA ASN A 57 19.19 -4.75 -1.20
C ASN A 57 18.12 -5.73 -1.72
N LYS A 58 17.83 -6.79 -0.97
CA LYS A 58 16.75 -7.73 -1.32
C LYS A 58 15.49 -7.38 -0.54
N PRO A 59 14.36 -7.16 -1.19
CA PRO A 59 13.08 -7.02 -0.51
C PRO A 59 12.72 -8.27 0.29
N TYR A 60 11.94 -8.10 1.35
CA TYR A 60 11.37 -9.20 2.10
C TYR A 60 10.06 -9.62 1.45
N PHE A 61 10.00 -10.88 0.98
CA PHE A 61 8.79 -11.48 0.44
C PHE A 61 8.46 -12.75 1.20
N THR A 62 7.19 -12.96 1.46
CA THR A 62 6.67 -14.24 1.93
C THR A 62 6.58 -15.22 0.75
N SER A 63 6.53 -16.52 1.04
CA SER A 63 6.38 -17.53 -0.02
C SER A 63 5.09 -17.37 -0.84
N SER A 64 4.05 -16.77 -0.26
CA SER A 64 2.80 -16.48 -0.96
C SER A 64 2.87 -15.24 -1.88
N GLU A 65 3.91 -14.45 -1.76
CA GLU A 65 4.16 -13.26 -2.57
C GLU A 65 5.12 -13.53 -3.73
N ILE A 66 5.84 -14.65 -3.65
CA ILE A 66 6.71 -15.14 -4.73
C ILE A 66 5.87 -16.10 -5.57
N VAL A 67 5.12 -15.57 -6.52
CA VAL A 67 4.22 -16.33 -7.39
C VAL A 67 4.64 -16.22 -8.85
N LYS A 68 4.09 -17.09 -9.70
CA LYS A 68 4.41 -17.11 -11.12
C LYS A 68 3.67 -16.02 -11.90
N ASP A 69 2.44 -15.67 -11.46
CA ASP A 69 1.60 -14.70 -12.14
C ASP A 69 1.93 -13.29 -11.67
N SER A 70 1.87 -12.31 -12.57
CA SER A 70 2.06 -10.91 -12.23
C SER A 70 0.92 -10.38 -11.36
N TYR A 71 1.24 -9.49 -10.44
CA TYR A 71 0.27 -8.78 -9.62
C TYR A 71 0.80 -7.45 -9.14
N ILE A 72 -0.12 -6.53 -8.83
CA ILE A 72 0.15 -5.29 -8.11
C ILE A 72 -0.78 -5.20 -6.92
N LYS A 73 -0.23 -4.91 -5.75
CA LYS A 73 -0.95 -4.80 -4.49
C LYS A 73 -0.54 -3.54 -3.75
N TYR A 74 -1.52 -2.73 -3.41
CA TYR A 74 -1.35 -1.58 -2.53
C TYR A 74 -1.93 -1.87 -1.16
N GLY A 75 -1.18 -1.55 -0.11
CA GLY A 75 -1.64 -1.63 1.26
C GLY A 75 -2.76 -0.62 1.57
N PRO A 76 -3.41 -0.75 2.73
CA PRO A 76 -4.38 0.26 3.18
C PRO A 76 -3.67 1.59 3.43
N LEU A 77 -4.40 2.70 3.31
CA LEU A 77 -3.91 3.98 3.82
C LEU A 77 -3.97 3.97 5.35
N ASP A 78 -2.97 4.55 6.00
CA ASP A 78 -2.98 4.71 7.47
C ASP A 78 -4.00 5.75 7.96
N SER A 79 -4.04 6.00 9.27
CA SER A 79 -5.01 6.91 9.90
C SER A 79 -4.91 8.37 9.40
N ILE A 80 -3.76 8.78 8.90
CA ILE A 80 -3.54 10.10 8.29
C ILE A 80 -3.44 10.05 6.77
N LYS A 81 -3.94 8.95 6.16
CA LYS A 81 -4.05 8.74 4.71
C LYS A 81 -2.72 8.62 3.96
N ARG A 82 -1.65 8.21 4.63
CA ARG A 82 -0.38 7.89 3.96
C ARG A 82 -0.41 6.48 3.37
N VAL A 83 0.31 6.29 2.30
CA VAL A 83 0.57 4.96 1.72
C VAL A 83 1.41 4.15 2.69
N THR A 84 0.98 2.94 3.00
CA THR A 84 1.71 2.05 3.94
C THR A 84 2.63 1.09 3.23
N SER A 85 2.23 0.58 2.08
CA SER A 85 3.04 -0.34 1.27
C SER A 85 2.56 -0.41 -0.17
N ALA A 86 3.47 -0.74 -1.06
CA ALA A 86 3.19 -1.13 -2.43
C ALA A 86 4.09 -2.31 -2.78
N MET A 87 3.52 -3.32 -3.42
CA MET A 87 4.22 -4.54 -3.81
C MET A 87 3.77 -4.96 -5.21
N ALA A 88 4.71 -5.43 -6.01
CA ALA A 88 4.42 -5.94 -7.33
C ALA A 88 5.28 -7.16 -7.66
N CYS A 89 4.68 -8.14 -8.34
CA CYS A 89 5.36 -9.13 -9.13
C CYS A 89 5.10 -8.76 -10.59
N LEU A 90 6.13 -8.41 -11.32
CA LEU A 90 6.00 -7.85 -12.65
C LEU A 90 6.45 -8.86 -13.69
N ASP A 91 5.76 -8.86 -14.83
CA ASP A 91 6.22 -9.48 -16.06
C ASP A 91 6.12 -8.47 -17.22
N TYR A 92 6.69 -8.84 -18.34
CA TYR A 92 6.71 -7.95 -19.51
C TYR A 92 5.30 -7.65 -20.04
N ASP A 93 4.40 -8.63 -20.00
CA ASP A 93 3.05 -8.52 -20.56
C ASP A 93 2.14 -7.63 -19.67
N SER A 94 2.52 -7.41 -18.41
CA SER A 94 1.79 -6.52 -17.49
C SER A 94 2.20 -5.05 -17.59
N MET A 95 3.23 -4.73 -18.36
CA MET A 95 3.70 -3.37 -18.56
C MET A 95 2.89 -2.67 -19.65
N PRO A 96 2.69 -1.34 -19.55
CA PRO A 96 2.04 -0.58 -20.60
C PRO A 96 2.80 -0.67 -21.92
N SER A 97 2.08 -0.79 -23.02
CA SER A 97 2.61 -0.72 -24.37
C SER A 97 2.85 0.75 -24.78
N GLU A 98 3.48 0.96 -25.94
CA GLU A 98 3.68 2.32 -26.50
C GLU A 98 2.35 3.03 -26.84
N ASP A 99 1.29 2.26 -27.11
CA ASP A 99 -0.04 2.79 -27.43
C ASP A 99 -0.87 3.14 -26.19
N ASP A 100 -0.47 2.67 -25.02
CA ASP A 100 -1.17 2.96 -23.76
C ASP A 100 -0.91 4.39 -23.32
N LYS A 101 -1.99 5.11 -23.01
CA LYS A 101 -1.91 6.49 -22.53
C LYS A 101 -1.90 6.52 -21.00
N LYS A 102 -0.90 7.19 -20.46
CA LYS A 102 -0.90 7.51 -19.04
C LYS A 102 -2.08 8.40 -18.70
N GLY A 103 -2.86 8.03 -17.70
CA GLY A 103 -4.00 8.81 -17.22
C GLY A 103 -3.58 10.12 -16.55
N GLU A 104 -4.58 10.96 -16.24
CA GLU A 104 -4.33 12.25 -15.61
C GLU A 104 -4.20 12.11 -14.08
N SER A 105 -2.98 12.05 -13.59
CA SER A 105 -2.68 12.04 -12.15
C SER A 105 -2.80 13.42 -11.48
N LYS A 106 -3.15 14.47 -12.22
CA LYS A 106 -3.19 15.85 -11.71
C LYS A 106 -4.19 16.06 -10.56
N SER A 107 -5.27 15.26 -10.53
CA SER A 107 -6.28 15.32 -9.48
C SER A 107 -5.88 14.57 -8.20
N ILE A 108 -4.81 13.77 -8.23
CA ILE A 108 -4.39 12.98 -7.08
C ILE A 108 -3.53 13.85 -6.17
N CYS A 109 -4.02 14.06 -4.95
CA CYS A 109 -3.31 14.76 -3.91
C CYS A 109 -2.96 13.76 -2.78
N PRO A 110 -1.73 13.22 -2.76
CA PRO A 110 -1.28 12.39 -1.65
C PRO A 110 -1.17 13.23 -0.37
N THR A 111 -1.12 12.57 0.78
CA THR A 111 -0.97 13.25 2.07
C THR A 111 0.31 14.09 2.11
N GLY A 112 0.19 15.31 2.61
CA GLY A 112 1.30 16.28 2.66
C GLY A 112 1.53 17.03 1.34
N TRP A 113 0.78 16.73 0.28
CA TRP A 113 0.89 17.46 -0.98
C TRP A 113 0.50 18.93 -0.79
N ASN A 114 1.39 19.80 -1.24
CA ASN A 114 1.18 21.23 -1.27
C ASN A 114 1.65 21.79 -2.63
N ASN A 115 0.83 22.59 -3.27
CA ASN A 115 1.11 23.17 -4.58
C ASN A 115 1.67 24.61 -4.48
N ILE A 116 2.45 24.88 -3.43
CA ILE A 116 3.06 26.19 -3.22
C ILE A 116 4.40 26.26 -3.94
N LYS A 117 4.62 27.35 -4.65
CA LYS A 117 5.91 27.69 -5.26
C LYS A 117 6.70 28.59 -4.34
N TYR A 118 8.02 28.43 -4.39
CA TYR A 118 8.97 29.25 -3.65
C TYR A 118 10.04 29.77 -4.63
N ASP A 119 10.24 31.06 -4.67
CA ASP A 119 11.21 31.72 -5.57
C ASP A 119 12.66 31.30 -5.30
N SER A 120 12.94 30.83 -4.07
CA SER A 120 14.28 30.36 -3.67
C SER A 120 14.59 28.93 -4.12
N ILE A 121 13.63 28.21 -4.69
CA ILE A 121 13.84 26.83 -5.14
C ILE A 121 14.15 26.82 -6.64
N ALA A 122 15.28 26.19 -6.99
CA ALA A 122 15.68 26.04 -8.38
C ALA A 122 14.69 25.21 -9.20
N GLY A 123 14.64 25.45 -10.51
CA GLY A 123 13.75 24.76 -11.43
C GLY A 123 12.36 25.42 -11.50
N ASP A 124 11.30 24.63 -11.34
CA ASP A 124 9.91 25.10 -11.44
C ASP A 124 9.37 25.70 -10.12
N GLY A 125 10.20 25.78 -9.09
CA GLY A 125 9.90 26.40 -7.80
C GLY A 125 9.12 25.52 -6.82
N TYR A 126 8.77 24.29 -7.15
CA TYR A 126 8.07 23.39 -6.24
C TYR A 126 9.05 22.63 -5.33
N CYS A 127 8.76 22.59 -4.03
CA CYS A 127 9.51 21.78 -3.08
C CYS A 127 8.95 20.35 -2.92
N GLN A 128 7.85 20.07 -3.58
CA GLN A 128 7.17 18.78 -3.47
C GLN A 128 6.84 18.22 -4.85
N SER A 129 6.99 16.91 -4.96
CA SER A 129 6.61 16.12 -6.14
C SER A 129 5.66 15.00 -5.75
N ARG A 130 4.78 14.65 -6.69
CA ARG A 130 3.96 13.42 -6.60
C ARG A 130 4.75 12.30 -7.22
N VAL A 131 5.09 11.30 -6.42
CA VAL A 131 5.88 10.15 -6.84
C VAL A 131 5.03 8.90 -6.75
N GLN A 132 5.09 8.05 -7.77
CA GLN A 132 4.46 6.74 -7.77
C GLN A 132 5.34 5.74 -7.02
N SER A 133 4.76 4.96 -6.10
CA SER A 133 5.45 3.87 -5.41
C SER A 133 5.83 2.75 -6.38
N ILE A 134 4.94 2.47 -7.35
CA ILE A 134 5.21 1.59 -8.49
C ILE A 134 5.02 2.46 -9.74
N ALA A 135 6.07 2.62 -10.52
CA ALA A 135 6.05 3.46 -11.70
C ALA A 135 5.02 2.98 -12.73
N TRP A 136 4.38 3.92 -13.45
CA TRP A 136 3.43 3.58 -14.49
C TRP A 136 4.04 2.69 -15.58
N CYS A 137 5.25 2.96 -16.01
CA CYS A 137 5.98 2.15 -17.01
C CYS A 137 6.24 0.70 -16.56
N LEU A 138 6.08 0.41 -15.28
CA LEU A 138 6.13 -0.93 -14.70
C LEU A 138 4.72 -1.50 -14.41
N GLY A 139 3.66 -0.92 -14.97
CA GLY A 139 2.29 -1.32 -14.75
C GLY A 139 1.63 -0.71 -13.51
N GLY A 140 2.31 0.19 -12.77
CA GLY A 140 1.73 0.87 -11.62
C GLY A 140 0.54 1.74 -11.99
N SER A 141 -0.51 1.76 -11.17
CA SER A 141 -1.68 2.58 -11.41
C SER A 141 -1.33 4.07 -11.42
N ASP A 142 -1.79 4.78 -12.44
CA ASP A 142 -1.66 6.23 -12.56
C ASP A 142 -2.86 6.99 -12.00
N THR A 143 -3.90 6.29 -11.56
CA THR A 143 -5.14 6.84 -11.03
C THR A 143 -5.45 6.40 -9.59
N ASP A 144 -4.79 5.37 -9.05
CA ASP A 144 -5.00 4.94 -7.67
C ASP A 144 -4.18 5.81 -6.70
N LYS A 145 -4.87 6.49 -5.78
CA LYS A 145 -4.25 7.31 -4.74
C LYS A 145 -3.25 6.51 -3.87
N LYS A 146 -3.46 5.21 -3.72
CA LYS A 146 -2.56 4.34 -2.94
C LYS A 146 -1.21 4.11 -3.60
N ASN A 147 -1.05 4.52 -4.86
CA ASN A 147 0.22 4.47 -5.56
C ASN A 147 1.02 5.77 -5.47
N TYR A 148 0.51 6.79 -4.79
CA TYR A 148 1.15 8.11 -4.77
C TYR A 148 1.59 8.53 -3.39
N ILE A 149 2.82 9.02 -3.31
CA ILE A 149 3.40 9.67 -2.13
C ILE A 149 3.83 11.09 -2.47
N THR A 150 3.90 11.94 -1.46
CA THR A 150 4.56 13.23 -1.56
C THR A 150 6.05 13.03 -1.28
N ALA A 151 6.89 13.52 -2.17
CA ALA A 151 8.33 13.47 -2.04
C ALA A 151 8.94 14.83 -2.40
N THR A 152 10.23 14.99 -2.18
CA THR A 152 11.02 16.09 -2.72
C THR A 152 11.36 15.82 -4.19
N PRO A 153 11.66 16.85 -5.00
CA PRO A 153 12.08 16.69 -6.39
C PRO A 153 13.46 16.04 -6.56
N TYR A 154 14.19 15.81 -5.46
CA TYR A 154 15.59 15.31 -5.44
C TYR A 154 15.65 13.86 -5.02
#